data_cf7905b41f2bd08627f1d7163f8a26ea
#
_entry.id   cf7905b41f2bd08627f1d7163f8a26ea
#
_cell.length_a   1.000
_cell.length_b   1.000
_cell.length_c   1.000
_cell.angle_alpha   90.00
_cell.angle_beta   90.00
_cell.angle_gamma   90.00
#
_symmetry.space_group_name_H-M   'P 1'
#
loop_
_entity.id
_entity.type
_entity.pdbx_description
1 polymer ?
#
loop_
_entity_poly.entity_id
_entity_poly.type
_entity_poly.pdbx_seq_one_letter_code
_entity_poly.pdbx_strand_id
1 'polypeptide(L)'
;MKNIVITGGAGFVGSHVVSLFVNKYPEYKIICLDKLTYAGNLANLKDIEDKPNYKFVKMDICDFDAFYKLMQDEHIDGIIHLAAESH
;
A
#
# COMPACT_ATOMS: atom_id res chain seq x y z
N MET A 1 9.03 14.03 -5.72
CA MET A 1 8.74 12.83 -4.92
C MET A 1 7.84 11.90 -5.73
N LYS A 2 8.18 10.63 -5.75
CA LYS A 2 7.35 9.65 -6.45
C LYS A 2 6.33 9.05 -5.50
N ASN A 3 5.13 8.83 -6.01
CA ASN A 3 4.04 8.22 -5.25
C ASN A 3 3.83 6.80 -5.78
N ILE A 4 4.05 5.83 -4.92
CA ILE A 4 3.97 4.40 -5.28
C ILE A 4 2.85 3.76 -4.48
N VAL A 5 1.96 3.06 -5.17
CA VAL A 5 0.90 2.29 -4.52
C VAL A 5 1.36 0.83 -4.45
N ILE A 6 1.22 0.23 -3.27
CA ILE A 6 1.48 -1.20 -3.09
C ILE A 6 0.17 -1.84 -2.67
N THR A 7 -0.42 -2.64 -3.54
CA THR A 7 -1.68 -3.33 -3.24
C THR A 7 -1.38 -4.63 -2.48
N GLY A 8 -2.26 -4.97 -1.55
CA GLY A 8 -2.05 -6.13 -0.70
C GLY A 8 -0.95 -5.92 0.32
N GLY A 9 -0.67 -4.66 0.66
CA GLY A 9 0.46 -4.33 1.51
C GLY A 9 0.31 -4.71 2.98
N ALA A 10 -0.91 -5.06 3.43
CA ALA A 10 -1.10 -5.49 4.81
C ALA A 10 -0.91 -7.00 4.98
N GLY A 11 -0.74 -7.76 3.90
CA GLY A 11 -0.44 -9.17 3.98
C GLY A 11 0.98 -9.42 4.46
N PHE A 12 1.31 -10.68 4.70
CA PHE A 12 2.62 -11.03 5.23
C PHE A 12 3.77 -10.58 4.31
N VAL A 13 3.70 -10.99 3.04
CA VAL A 13 4.74 -10.60 2.08
C VAL A 13 4.65 -9.12 1.76
N GLY A 14 3.44 -8.61 1.59
CA GLY A 14 3.23 -7.21 1.24
C GLY A 14 3.76 -6.25 2.29
N SER A 15 3.59 -6.59 3.57
CA SER A 15 4.08 -5.74 4.65
C SER A 15 5.59 -5.62 4.64
N HIS A 16 6.30 -6.71 4.31
CA HIS A 16 7.75 -6.66 4.18
C HIS A 16 8.17 -5.74 3.02
N VAL A 17 7.47 -5.82 1.91
CA VAL A 17 7.76 -4.97 0.76
C VAL A 17 7.49 -3.51 1.09
N VAL A 18 6.36 -3.22 1.74
CA VAL A 18 6.02 -1.85 2.12
C VAL A 18 7.08 -1.28 3.07
N SER A 19 7.46 -2.05 4.09
CA SER A 19 8.48 -1.61 5.05
C SER A 19 9.81 -1.35 4.35
N LEU A 20 10.20 -2.25 3.45
CA LEU A 20 11.44 -2.08 2.72
C LEU A 20 11.45 -0.78 1.92
N PHE A 21 10.38 -0.52 1.18
CA PHE A 21 10.31 0.69 0.37
C PHE A 21 10.26 1.96 1.22
N VAL A 22 9.47 1.95 2.30
CA VAL A 22 9.36 3.11 3.18
C VAL A 22 10.71 3.47 3.79
N ASN A 23 11.47 2.46 4.22
CA ASN A 23 12.75 2.70 4.86
C ASN A 23 13.88 2.97 3.86
N LYS A 24 13.85 2.31 2.71
CA LYS A 24 14.94 2.43 1.74
C LYS A 24 14.80 3.67 0.86
N TYR A 25 13.56 4.09 0.59
CA TYR A 25 13.30 5.22 -0.31
C TYR A 25 12.51 6.30 0.42
N PRO A 26 13.14 7.02 1.34
CA PRO A 26 12.43 8.04 2.11
C PRO A 26 11.91 9.19 1.24
N GLU A 27 12.46 9.35 0.04
CA GLU A 27 12.00 10.35 -0.91
C GLU A 27 10.75 9.94 -1.68
N TYR A 28 10.33 8.67 -1.54
CA TYR A 28 9.11 8.18 -2.18
C TYR A 28 7.98 8.16 -1.18
N LYS A 29 6.78 8.51 -1.63
CA LYS A 29 5.58 8.33 -0.82
C LYS A 29 5.02 6.94 -1.13
N ILE A 30 4.89 6.12 -0.11
CA ILE A 30 4.42 4.75 -0.25
C ILE A 30 3.00 4.65 0.27
N ILE A 31 2.07 4.31 -0.61
CA ILE A 31 0.66 4.17 -0.26
C ILE A 31 0.34 2.69 -0.21
N CYS A 32 0.08 2.19 0.99
CA CYS A 32 -0.29 0.79 1.20
C CYS A 32 -1.79 0.66 1.04
N LEU A 33 -2.23 -0.15 0.10
CA LEU A 33 -3.64 -0.30 -0.22
C LEU A 33 -4.06 -1.73 0.02
N ASP A 34 -5.07 -1.94 0.87
CA ASP A 34 -5.53 -3.27 1.24
C ASP A 34 -6.95 -3.20 1.74
N LYS A 35 -7.75 -4.21 1.48
CA LYS A 35 -9.12 -4.24 1.98
C LYS A 35 -9.26 -4.93 3.34
N LEU A 36 -8.22 -5.59 3.81
CA LEU A 36 -8.16 -6.20 5.14
C LEU A 36 -9.25 -7.24 5.41
N THR A 37 -9.66 -7.99 4.39
CA THR A 37 -10.70 -9.01 4.55
C THR A 37 -10.16 -10.42 4.78
N TYR A 38 -8.85 -10.56 4.84
CA TYR A 38 -8.20 -11.84 5.09
C TYR A 38 -7.28 -11.68 6.30
N ALA A 39 -6.31 -12.58 6.43
CA ALA A 39 -5.41 -12.55 7.58
C ALA A 39 -4.47 -11.35 7.61
N GLY A 40 -4.61 -10.43 6.68
CA GLY A 40 -3.82 -9.20 6.69
C GLY A 40 -4.05 -8.42 7.97
N ASN A 41 -3.00 -7.83 8.49
CA ASN A 41 -3.05 -7.18 9.78
C ASN A 41 -2.16 -5.95 9.78
N LEU A 42 -2.73 -4.82 10.15
CA LEU A 42 -1.97 -3.58 10.24
C LEU A 42 -0.83 -3.65 11.24
N ALA A 43 -0.89 -4.61 12.18
CA ALA A 43 0.22 -4.81 13.10
C ALA A 43 1.52 -5.14 12.38
N ASN A 44 1.44 -5.74 11.20
CA ASN A 44 2.62 -6.02 10.39
C ASN A 44 3.31 -4.74 9.90
N LEU A 45 2.60 -3.62 9.93
CA LEU A 45 3.10 -2.34 9.43
C LEU A 45 3.34 -1.35 10.57
N LYS A 46 3.25 -1.81 11.81
CA LYS A 46 3.35 -0.93 12.96
C LYS A 46 4.68 -0.20 13.04
N ASP A 47 5.75 -0.84 12.60
CA ASP A 47 7.08 -0.24 12.67
C ASP A 47 7.23 0.98 11.77
N ILE A 48 6.38 1.10 10.76
CA ILE A 48 6.48 2.20 9.80
C ILE A 48 5.27 3.13 9.83
N GLU A 49 4.29 2.89 10.69
CA GLU A 49 3.05 3.67 10.66
C GLU A 49 3.28 5.14 10.95
N ASP A 50 4.36 5.47 11.65
CA ASP A 50 4.69 6.86 11.99
C ASP A 50 5.58 7.54 10.95
N LYS A 51 5.99 6.83 9.91
CA LYS A 51 6.86 7.42 8.90
C LYS A 51 6.11 8.43 8.04
N PRO A 52 6.71 9.60 7.77
CA PRO A 52 6.01 10.64 7.02
C PRO A 52 5.75 10.26 5.55
N ASN A 53 6.49 9.30 5.02
CA ASN A 53 6.33 8.86 3.64
C ASN A 53 5.48 7.60 3.51
N TYR A 54 4.74 7.23 4.55
CA TYR A 54 3.85 6.08 4.55
C TYR A 54 2.40 6.51 4.73
N LYS A 55 1.50 5.92 3.94
CA LYS A 55 0.07 6.16 4.07
C LYS A 55 -0.68 4.87 3.82
N PHE A 56 -1.64 4.55 4.67
CA PHE A 56 -2.49 3.39 4.48
C PHE A 56 -3.86 3.81 3.98
N VAL A 57 -4.38 3.09 2.99
CA VAL A 57 -5.73 3.29 2.47
C VAL A 57 -6.44 1.94 2.46
N LYS A 58 -7.55 1.85 3.19
CA LYS A 58 -8.38 0.66 3.17
C LYS A 58 -9.29 0.72 1.96
N MET A 59 -9.08 -0.15 1.00
CA MET A 59 -9.82 -0.12 -0.25
C MET A 59 -9.76 -1.48 -0.93
N ASP A 60 -10.87 -1.86 -1.57
CA ASP A 60 -10.91 -3.03 -2.43
C ASP A 60 -10.50 -2.58 -3.84
N ILE A 61 -9.45 -3.19 -4.39
CA ILE A 61 -8.98 -2.82 -5.73
C ILE A 61 -10.01 -3.13 -6.81
N CYS A 62 -11.01 -3.95 -6.50
CA CYS A 62 -12.11 -4.22 -7.42
C CYS A 62 -13.11 -3.06 -7.49
N ASP A 63 -13.01 -2.11 -6.57
CA ASP A 63 -13.79 -0.88 -6.64
C ASP A 63 -13.07 0.08 -7.57
N PHE A 64 -13.35 -0.06 -8.86
CA PHE A 64 -12.62 0.68 -9.89
C PHE A 64 -12.76 2.19 -9.77
N ASP A 65 -13.95 2.67 -9.38
CA ASP A 65 -14.17 4.10 -9.26
C ASP A 65 -13.30 4.70 -8.15
N ALA A 66 -13.27 4.04 -7.01
CA ALA A 66 -12.47 4.50 -5.88
C ALA A 66 -10.98 4.42 -6.20
N PHE A 67 -10.56 3.33 -6.84
CA PHE A 67 -9.17 3.14 -7.19
C PHE A 67 -8.71 4.18 -8.21
N TYR A 68 -9.53 4.44 -9.21
CA TYR A 68 -9.22 5.43 -10.23
C TYR A 68 -9.10 6.82 -9.63
N LYS A 69 -10.00 7.17 -8.72
CA LYS A 69 -9.96 8.44 -8.03
C LYS A 69 -8.69 8.59 -7.20
N LEU A 70 -8.28 7.52 -6.52
CA LEU A 70 -7.04 7.52 -5.75
C LEU A 70 -5.85 7.78 -6.65
N MET A 71 -5.81 7.12 -7.80
CA MET A 71 -4.73 7.30 -8.76
C MET A 71 -4.60 8.75 -9.20
N GLN A 72 -5.73 9.41 -9.43
CA GLN A 72 -5.74 10.81 -9.84
C GLN A 72 -5.38 11.74 -8.69
N ASP A 73 -5.98 11.53 -7.52
CA ASP A 73 -5.80 12.44 -6.38
C ASP A 73 -4.38 12.41 -5.85
N GLU A 74 -3.75 11.24 -5.87
CA GLU A 74 -2.40 11.07 -5.32
C GLU A 74 -1.31 11.18 -6.37
N HIS A 75 -1.67 11.37 -7.63
CA HIS A 75 -0.69 11.46 -8.73
C HIS A 75 0.27 10.28 -8.72
N ILE A 76 -0.30 9.08 -8.82
CA ILE A 76 0.46 7.84 -8.67
C ILE A 76 1.45 7.66 -9.83
N ASP A 77 2.70 7.39 -9.50
CA ASP A 77 3.77 7.19 -10.48
C ASP A 77 4.02 5.72 -10.76
N GLY A 78 3.68 4.84 -9.83
CA GLY A 78 3.89 3.41 -10.03
C GLY A 78 3.02 2.58 -9.11
N ILE A 79 2.80 1.33 -9.51
CA ILE A 79 1.98 0.39 -8.75
C ILE A 79 2.73 -0.92 -8.62
N ILE A 80 2.81 -1.43 -7.39
CA ILE A 80 3.31 -2.77 -7.12
C ILE A 80 2.11 -3.58 -6.64
N HIS A 81 1.70 -4.55 -7.45
CA HIS A 81 0.50 -5.33 -7.18
C HIS A 81 0.84 -6.63 -6.47
N LEU A 82 0.59 -6.67 -5.17
CA LEU A 82 0.86 -7.85 -4.35
C LEU A 82 -0.43 -8.45 -3.79
N ALA A 83 -1.58 -7.92 -4.15
CA ALA A 83 -2.85 -8.48 -3.73
C ALA A 83 -3.02 -9.84 -4.38
N ALA A 84 -2.53 -10.86 -3.73
CA ALA A 84 -2.56 -12.21 -4.26
C ALA A 84 -3.99 -12.70 -4.32
N GLU A 85 -4.33 -13.36 -5.40
CA GLU A 85 -5.60 -14.02 -5.50
C GLU A 85 -5.52 -15.31 -4.71
N SER A 86 -6.23 -15.33 -3.63
CA SER A 86 -6.33 -16.57 -2.86
C SER A 86 -7.27 -17.51 -3.57
N HIS A 87 -6.89 -18.70 -3.66
CA HIS A 87 -7.70 -19.70 -4.32
C HIS A 87 -8.03 -20.84 -3.41
#